data_6ab6ef49ee38fbf555bb9e696d3da212
#
_entry.id   6ab6ef49ee38fbf555bb9e696d3da212
#
_cell.length_a   1.000
_cell.length_b   1.000
_cell.length_c   1.000
_cell.angle_alpha   90.00
_cell.angle_beta   90.00
_cell.angle_gamma   90.00
#
_symmetry.space_group_name_H-M   'P 1'
#
loop_
_entity.id
_entity.type
_entity.pdbx_description
1 polymer ?
#
loop_
_entity_poly.entity_id
_entity_poly.type
_entity_poly.pdbx_seq_one_letter_code
_entity_poly.pdbx_strand_id
1 'polypeptide(L)'
;MTTIADVEPYGDATGRLVLPTGDRSLGALDPAWVTGLLADAGFLLFRGFRTDLEEFTSFVKAHSSRITLDPARSFHGGEVAQKVDAGTVSVGLHLENGNSPFGPDLTWFLCEKAAASGSRTTVCDGYRVWDAASDTAREVFGVKDIMYSRRVEEPKWKAFVCHQTEGRKALDDVTFADMKDLVGGSVSTTLQLNDDGSIHYAYRVGAVHPTLFGSRLSWANSVFGPSYNYEAPHITFADGTEIPAELLTEFRRLTEELTEELDWQDGDVALIDNTRVMHGRREILDTDRTIYNAQSYLDPALLAAVRDGRAQA
;
A
#
# COMPACT_ATOMS: atom_id res chain seq x y z
N MET A 1 -33.18 7.73 4.87
CA MET A 1 -31.96 7.26 5.58
C MET A 1 -31.25 8.50 6.08
N THR A 2 -30.94 8.60 7.35
CA THR A 2 -30.17 9.72 7.89
C THR A 2 -28.74 9.55 7.38
N THR A 3 -28.21 10.54 6.68
CA THR A 3 -26.81 10.52 6.22
C THR A 3 -25.90 10.53 7.45
N ILE A 4 -25.06 9.52 7.62
CA ILE A 4 -24.17 9.37 8.79
C ILE A 4 -22.91 10.20 8.61
N ALA A 5 -22.53 10.52 7.35
CA ALA A 5 -21.37 11.33 7.02
C ALA A 5 -21.61 12.14 5.74
N ASP A 6 -20.98 13.30 5.67
CA ASP A 6 -20.84 14.10 4.46
C ASP A 6 -19.55 13.69 3.74
N VAL A 7 -19.58 13.76 2.41
CA VAL A 7 -18.45 13.41 1.55
C VAL A 7 -18.13 14.59 0.65
N GLU A 8 -16.90 15.07 0.76
CA GLU A 8 -16.37 16.19 -0.02
C GLU A 8 -15.19 15.76 -0.87
N PRO A 9 -14.89 16.43 -1.98
CA PRO A 9 -13.61 16.24 -2.67
C PRO A 9 -12.43 16.53 -1.73
N TYR A 10 -11.36 15.74 -1.83
CA TYR A 10 -10.09 16.04 -1.20
C TYR A 10 -9.02 16.20 -2.27
N GLY A 11 -8.33 17.35 -2.25
CA GLY A 11 -7.35 17.69 -3.27
C GLY A 11 -7.98 17.97 -4.65
N ASP A 12 -7.14 17.88 -5.68
CA ASP A 12 -7.51 18.20 -7.07
C ASP A 12 -7.98 16.97 -7.85
N ALA A 13 -7.95 15.80 -7.25
CA ALA A 13 -8.16 14.57 -7.98
C ALA A 13 -9.40 13.79 -7.54
N THR A 14 -9.13 12.61 -6.99
CA THR A 14 -10.15 11.58 -6.80
C THR A 14 -10.44 11.33 -5.33
N GLY A 15 -9.54 11.73 -4.44
CA GLY A 15 -9.68 11.54 -3.00
C GLY A 15 -10.97 12.13 -2.43
N ARG A 16 -11.44 11.57 -1.34
CA ARG A 16 -12.63 12.07 -0.63
C ARG A 16 -12.31 12.34 0.83
N LEU A 17 -12.81 13.46 1.31
CA LEU A 17 -12.89 13.81 2.72
C LEU A 17 -14.23 13.35 3.25
N VAL A 18 -14.22 12.55 4.30
CA VAL A 18 -15.42 12.01 4.96
C VAL A 18 -15.53 12.66 6.34
N LEU A 19 -16.66 13.34 6.58
CA LEU A 19 -16.93 14.14 7.77
C LEU A 19 -18.17 13.61 8.50
N PRO A 20 -18.16 13.42 9.83
CA PRO A 20 -19.33 12.93 10.55
C PRO A 20 -20.44 13.99 10.60
N THR A 21 -21.71 13.60 10.37
CA THR A 21 -22.86 14.46 10.51
C THR A 21 -23.64 14.28 11.82
N GLY A 22 -23.33 13.22 12.56
CA GLY A 22 -24.01 12.88 13.82
C GLY A 22 -23.12 12.07 14.74
N ASP A 23 -23.24 10.74 14.71
CA ASP A 23 -22.33 9.85 15.44
C ASP A 23 -20.90 10.01 14.89
N ARG A 24 -19.96 10.22 15.79
CA ARG A 24 -18.55 10.41 15.46
C ARG A 24 -17.72 9.15 15.57
N SER A 25 -18.34 7.98 15.73
CA SER A 25 -17.64 6.68 15.69
C SER A 25 -17.40 6.26 14.26
N LEU A 26 -16.19 5.81 13.94
CA LEU A 26 -15.88 5.16 12.66
C LEU A 26 -16.68 3.88 12.49
N GLY A 27 -16.95 3.16 13.58
CA GLY A 27 -17.76 1.94 13.59
C GLY A 27 -19.23 2.14 13.24
N ALA A 28 -19.72 3.41 13.20
CA ALA A 28 -21.06 3.72 12.73
C ALA A 28 -21.17 3.75 11.19
N LEU A 29 -20.04 3.81 10.48
CA LEU A 29 -20.01 3.77 9.02
C LEU A 29 -20.22 2.35 8.51
N ASP A 30 -21.11 2.19 7.53
CA ASP A 30 -21.32 0.90 6.86
C ASP A 30 -20.06 0.52 6.04
N PRO A 31 -19.41 -0.63 6.30
CA PRO A 31 -18.23 -1.06 5.56
C PRO A 31 -18.45 -1.19 4.06
N ALA A 32 -19.63 -1.61 3.60
CA ALA A 32 -19.93 -1.71 2.18
C ALA A 32 -19.99 -0.33 1.51
N TRP A 33 -20.57 0.67 2.19
CA TRP A 33 -20.61 2.04 1.72
C TRP A 33 -19.18 2.65 1.67
N VAL A 34 -18.37 2.47 2.71
CA VAL A 34 -16.97 2.93 2.73
C VAL A 34 -16.17 2.30 1.59
N THR A 35 -16.32 0.98 1.38
CA THR A 35 -15.64 0.26 0.30
C THR A 35 -16.09 0.75 -1.08
N GLY A 36 -17.35 1.07 -1.24
CA GLY A 36 -17.89 1.67 -2.47
C GLY A 36 -17.26 3.04 -2.76
N LEU A 37 -17.16 3.91 -1.77
CA LEU A 37 -16.47 5.20 -1.90
C LEU A 37 -15.00 5.04 -2.25
N LEU A 38 -14.30 4.10 -1.59
CA LEU A 38 -12.89 3.81 -1.87
C LEU A 38 -12.69 3.37 -3.32
N ALA A 39 -13.56 2.50 -3.81
CA ALA A 39 -13.50 2.01 -5.18
C ALA A 39 -13.61 3.14 -6.22
N ASP A 40 -14.37 4.19 -5.93
CA ASP A 40 -14.50 5.36 -6.80
C ASP A 40 -13.32 6.33 -6.62
N ALA A 41 -12.92 6.58 -5.38
CA ALA A 41 -11.98 7.61 -5.01
C ALA A 41 -10.50 7.18 -5.09
N GLY A 42 -10.18 5.91 -4.77
CA GLY A 42 -8.83 5.41 -4.61
C GLY A 42 -8.24 5.67 -3.21
N PHE A 43 -8.57 6.80 -2.57
CA PHE A 43 -8.28 7.03 -1.16
C PHE A 43 -9.34 7.87 -0.46
N LEU A 44 -9.50 7.65 0.85
CA LEU A 44 -10.42 8.36 1.72
C LEU A 44 -9.67 8.94 2.91
N LEU A 45 -10.02 10.17 3.32
CA LEU A 45 -9.56 10.79 4.54
C LEU A 45 -10.76 11.03 5.47
N PHE A 46 -10.79 10.33 6.59
CA PHE A 46 -11.81 10.48 7.63
C PHE A 46 -11.32 11.52 8.63
N ARG A 47 -12.07 12.59 8.80
CA ARG A 47 -11.73 13.72 9.67
C ARG A 47 -12.88 14.07 10.61
N GLY A 48 -12.53 14.43 11.84
CA GLY A 48 -13.51 14.84 12.84
C GLY A 48 -14.25 13.70 13.53
N PHE A 49 -13.92 12.46 13.20
CA PHE A 49 -14.36 11.28 13.94
C PHE A 49 -13.61 11.20 15.27
N ARG A 50 -14.18 10.46 16.21
CA ARG A 50 -13.51 10.11 17.46
C ARG A 50 -12.63 8.89 17.17
N THR A 51 -11.31 9.07 17.22
CA THR A 51 -10.34 8.05 16.83
C THR A 51 -9.28 7.88 17.90
N ASP A 52 -9.13 6.65 18.34
CA ASP A 52 -8.01 6.14 19.09
C ASP A 52 -7.54 4.82 18.45
N LEU A 53 -6.54 4.17 19.01
CA LEU A 53 -6.02 2.90 18.49
C LEU A 53 -7.05 1.78 18.51
N GLU A 54 -7.99 1.75 19.46
CA GLU A 54 -9.02 0.72 19.56
C GLU A 54 -10.09 0.91 18.49
N GLU A 55 -10.59 2.13 18.32
CA GLU A 55 -11.54 2.48 17.26
C GLU A 55 -10.92 2.23 15.88
N PHE A 56 -9.68 2.68 15.65
CA PHE A 56 -8.93 2.43 14.42
C PHE A 56 -8.78 0.93 14.15
N THR A 57 -8.35 0.16 15.16
CA THR A 57 -8.19 -1.31 15.04
C THR A 57 -9.51 -1.98 14.66
N SER A 58 -10.60 -1.58 15.29
CA SER A 58 -11.93 -2.12 15.02
C SER A 58 -12.39 -1.77 13.61
N PHE A 59 -12.12 -0.54 13.16
CA PHE A 59 -12.45 -0.09 11.81
C PHE A 59 -11.66 -0.85 10.73
N VAL A 60 -10.36 -1.03 10.91
CA VAL A 60 -9.53 -1.85 10.01
C VAL A 60 -10.07 -3.28 9.93
N LYS A 61 -10.36 -3.91 11.09
CA LYS A 61 -10.89 -5.29 11.16
C LYS A 61 -12.23 -5.46 10.46
N ALA A 62 -13.11 -4.46 10.56
CA ALA A 62 -14.43 -4.50 9.91
C ALA A 62 -14.38 -4.55 8.38
N HIS A 63 -13.26 -4.14 7.77
CA HIS A 63 -13.06 -4.12 6.33
C HIS A 63 -12.16 -5.25 5.82
N SER A 64 -11.58 -6.06 6.72
CA SER A 64 -10.45 -6.90 6.40
C SER A 64 -10.71 -8.37 6.66
N SER A 65 -10.37 -9.22 5.70
CA SER A 65 -10.34 -10.68 5.89
C SER A 65 -9.06 -11.14 6.59
N ARG A 66 -7.95 -10.40 6.39
CA ARG A 66 -6.65 -10.67 6.99
C ARG A 66 -5.86 -9.39 7.15
N ILE A 67 -5.20 -9.24 8.28
CA ILE A 67 -4.25 -8.16 8.53
C ILE A 67 -2.86 -8.71 8.25
N THR A 68 -2.06 -7.94 7.53
CA THR A 68 -0.65 -8.23 7.31
C THR A 68 0.19 -7.11 7.91
N LEU A 69 1.44 -7.39 8.20
CA LEU A 69 2.27 -6.53 9.02
C LEU A 69 3.70 -6.59 8.51
N ASP A 70 4.45 -5.51 8.69
CA ASP A 70 5.88 -5.51 8.44
C ASP A 70 6.61 -6.17 9.64
N PRO A 71 7.24 -7.35 9.47
CA PRO A 71 7.92 -8.04 10.56
C PRO A 71 9.08 -7.26 11.18
N ALA A 72 9.54 -6.20 10.51
CA ALA A 72 10.61 -5.33 11.02
C ALA A 72 10.11 -4.22 11.96
N ARG A 73 8.80 -4.12 12.21
CA ARG A 73 8.19 -3.06 13.03
C ARG A 73 7.54 -3.62 14.30
N SER A 74 7.45 -2.78 15.35
CA SER A 74 6.74 -3.10 16.58
C SER A 74 5.23 -2.85 16.43
N PHE A 75 4.43 -3.64 17.16
CA PHE A 75 2.97 -3.55 17.14
C PHE A 75 2.43 -2.65 18.25
N HIS A 76 1.27 -2.02 17.94
CA HIS A 76 0.47 -1.25 18.87
C HIS A 76 -1.02 -1.55 18.61
N GLY A 77 -1.88 -1.32 19.62
CA GLY A 77 -3.33 -1.44 19.43
C GLY A 77 -3.82 -2.82 19.01
N GLY A 78 -3.46 -3.88 19.75
CA GLY A 78 -3.99 -5.22 19.48
C GLY A 78 -3.49 -5.88 18.20
N GLU A 79 -2.22 -5.67 17.87
CA GLU A 79 -1.50 -6.29 16.74
C GLU A 79 -1.96 -5.84 15.34
N VAL A 80 -2.60 -4.69 15.22
CA VAL A 80 -3.08 -4.15 13.94
C VAL A 80 -2.23 -2.97 13.47
N ALA A 81 -1.91 -2.05 14.36
CA ALA A 81 -1.24 -0.82 14.04
C ALA A 81 0.27 -0.89 14.31
N GLN A 82 1.06 -0.31 13.41
CA GLN A 82 2.51 -0.19 13.53
C GLN A 82 2.92 1.27 13.45
N LYS A 83 3.77 1.74 14.36
CA LYS A 83 4.23 3.12 14.35
C LYS A 83 5.14 3.40 13.16
N VAL A 84 4.88 4.52 12.47
CA VAL A 84 5.70 4.98 11.34
C VAL A 84 6.82 5.89 11.87
N ASP A 85 7.92 5.28 12.28
CA ASP A 85 9.07 5.96 12.94
C ASP A 85 10.42 5.74 12.23
N ALA A 86 10.44 5.10 11.07
CA ALA A 86 11.67 4.81 10.33
C ALA A 86 12.26 6.08 9.68
N GLY A 87 13.23 6.70 10.34
CA GLY A 87 14.03 7.82 9.83
C GLY A 87 13.25 9.11 9.53
N THR A 88 13.97 10.17 9.19
CA THR A 88 13.38 11.49 8.90
C THR A 88 13.38 11.85 7.42
N VAL A 89 14.15 11.14 6.59
CA VAL A 89 14.23 11.42 5.14
C VAL A 89 12.90 11.17 4.43
N SER A 90 12.73 11.80 3.27
CA SER A 90 11.57 11.55 2.41
C SER A 90 11.50 10.08 1.98
N VAL A 91 10.28 9.60 1.77
CA VAL A 91 9.99 8.26 1.28
C VAL A 91 9.33 8.39 -0.08
N GLY A 92 9.96 7.81 -1.11
CA GLY A 92 9.43 7.83 -2.47
C GLY A 92 8.08 7.11 -2.59
N LEU A 93 7.35 7.46 -3.62
CA LEU A 93 6.05 6.84 -3.92
C LEU A 93 6.20 5.33 -4.17
N HIS A 94 5.36 4.54 -3.52
CA HIS A 94 5.37 3.09 -3.61
C HIS A 94 3.99 2.49 -3.25
N LEU A 95 3.79 1.25 -3.62
CA LEU A 95 2.78 0.38 -3.03
C LEU A 95 3.42 -0.38 -1.86
N GLU A 96 2.68 -0.59 -0.80
CA GLU A 96 3.14 -1.48 0.29
C GLU A 96 3.40 -2.88 -0.27
N ASN A 97 4.60 -3.39 -0.02
CA ASN A 97 5.07 -4.67 -0.54
C ASN A 97 4.97 -4.82 -2.07
N GLY A 98 4.86 -3.74 -2.83
CA GLY A 98 4.70 -3.76 -4.29
C GLY A 98 5.87 -4.34 -5.08
N ASN A 99 7.00 -4.62 -4.42
CA ASN A 99 8.14 -5.32 -4.98
C ASN A 99 8.18 -6.82 -4.60
N SER A 100 7.06 -7.38 -4.20
CA SER A 100 6.89 -8.77 -3.79
C SER A 100 5.46 -9.26 -4.11
N PRO A 101 5.19 -10.58 -4.14
CA PRO A 101 3.85 -11.11 -4.37
C PRO A 101 2.92 -11.00 -3.15
N PHE A 102 3.32 -10.28 -2.11
CA PHE A 102 2.61 -10.18 -0.83
C PHE A 102 2.04 -8.79 -0.58
N GLY A 103 1.72 -8.05 -1.65
CA GLY A 103 1.08 -6.74 -1.52
C GLY A 103 -0.28 -6.85 -0.84
N PRO A 104 -0.56 -6.04 0.19
CA PRO A 104 -1.91 -5.92 0.74
C PRO A 104 -2.83 -5.18 -0.23
N ASP A 105 -4.15 -5.40 -0.10
CA ASP A 105 -5.15 -4.66 -0.87
C ASP A 105 -5.31 -3.23 -0.36
N LEU A 106 -5.22 -3.06 0.96
CA LEU A 106 -5.51 -1.81 1.67
C LEU A 106 -4.34 -1.38 2.52
N THR A 107 -4.07 -0.07 2.49
CA THR A 107 -3.15 0.60 3.41
C THR A 107 -3.92 1.64 4.22
N TRP A 108 -3.67 1.65 5.53
CA TRP A 108 -4.35 2.50 6.50
C TRP A 108 -3.36 3.35 7.26
N PHE A 109 -3.74 4.57 7.58
CA PHE A 109 -2.98 5.43 8.48
C PHE A 109 -3.89 6.04 9.53
N LEU A 110 -3.42 6.11 10.77
CA LEU A 110 -4.00 6.89 11.85
C LEU A 110 -3.01 7.98 12.24
N CYS A 111 -3.43 9.22 12.17
CA CYS A 111 -2.70 10.35 12.71
C CYS A 111 -3.17 10.60 14.16
N GLU A 112 -2.48 10.01 15.14
CA GLU A 112 -2.76 10.32 16.56
C GLU A 112 -2.30 11.74 16.91
N LYS A 113 -1.15 12.15 16.38
CA LYS A 113 -0.61 13.51 16.54
C LYS A 113 0.00 13.99 15.23
N ALA A 114 -0.51 15.09 14.72
CA ALA A 114 0.01 15.72 13.51
C ALA A 114 1.29 16.52 13.80
N ALA A 115 2.21 16.54 12.85
CA ALA A 115 3.37 17.42 12.89
C ALA A 115 2.92 18.89 12.74
N ALA A 116 3.53 19.81 13.46
CA ALA A 116 3.24 21.24 13.33
C ALA A 116 3.71 21.80 11.97
N SER A 117 4.68 21.14 11.31
CA SER A 117 5.16 21.54 9.99
C SER A 117 5.77 20.36 9.21
N GLY A 118 5.63 20.38 7.89
CA GLY A 118 6.19 19.36 7.01
C GLY A 118 5.61 17.96 7.27
N SER A 119 6.43 16.93 7.06
CA SER A 119 6.13 15.54 7.46
C SER A 119 4.84 14.95 6.85
N ARG A 120 4.38 15.46 5.72
CA ARG A 120 3.11 15.06 5.09
C ARG A 120 3.25 13.73 4.41
N THR A 121 2.20 12.90 4.49
CA THR A 121 2.06 11.73 3.65
C THR A 121 1.67 12.19 2.24
N THR A 122 2.33 11.63 1.23
CA THR A 122 2.02 11.88 -0.17
C THR A 122 1.18 10.73 -0.72
N VAL A 123 0.25 11.05 -1.64
CA VAL A 123 -0.57 10.09 -2.36
C VAL A 123 -0.56 10.43 -3.84
N CYS A 124 -0.56 9.41 -4.71
CA CYS A 124 -0.54 9.61 -6.16
C CYS A 124 -1.39 8.52 -6.83
N ASP A 125 -2.47 8.93 -7.51
CA ASP A 125 -3.38 8.03 -8.20
C ASP A 125 -2.76 7.51 -9.50
N GLY A 126 -2.48 6.21 -9.55
CA GLY A 126 -1.88 5.56 -10.70
C GLY A 126 -2.75 5.56 -11.95
N TYR A 127 -4.06 5.75 -11.85
CA TYR A 127 -4.91 5.98 -13.01
C TYR A 127 -4.55 7.29 -13.70
N ARG A 128 -4.38 8.37 -12.93
CA ARG A 128 -3.99 9.68 -13.48
C ARG A 128 -2.59 9.66 -14.08
N VAL A 129 -1.66 8.95 -13.44
CA VAL A 129 -0.29 8.79 -13.95
C VAL A 129 -0.33 8.07 -15.29
N TRP A 130 -1.10 6.97 -15.40
CA TRP A 130 -1.22 6.23 -16.65
C TRP A 130 -1.92 7.01 -17.75
N ASP A 131 -2.97 7.76 -17.42
CA ASP A 131 -3.69 8.61 -18.37
C ASP A 131 -2.82 9.75 -18.91
N ALA A 132 -1.85 10.23 -18.14
CA ALA A 132 -0.93 11.29 -18.52
C ALA A 132 0.36 10.79 -19.21
N ALA A 133 0.58 9.46 -19.24
CA ALA A 133 1.77 8.87 -19.85
C ALA A 133 1.80 9.08 -21.36
N SER A 134 3.00 9.27 -21.92
CA SER A 134 3.20 9.36 -23.36
C SER A 134 2.84 8.07 -24.10
N ASP A 135 2.57 8.17 -25.40
CA ASP A 135 2.29 6.99 -26.23
C ASP A 135 3.46 6.00 -26.19
N THR A 136 4.70 6.49 -26.25
CA THR A 136 5.90 5.65 -26.11
C THR A 136 5.93 4.91 -24.79
N ALA A 137 5.63 5.56 -23.68
CA ALA A 137 5.57 4.92 -22.37
C ALA A 137 4.44 3.86 -22.31
N ARG A 138 3.28 4.15 -22.89
CA ARG A 138 2.16 3.21 -22.98
C ARG A 138 2.47 1.99 -23.83
N GLU A 139 3.14 2.17 -24.97
CA GLU A 139 3.57 1.06 -25.83
C GLU A 139 4.55 0.14 -25.12
N VAL A 140 5.46 0.69 -24.32
CA VAL A 140 6.48 -0.09 -23.61
C VAL A 140 5.91 -0.76 -22.36
N PHE A 141 5.36 0.03 -21.42
CA PHE A 141 4.89 -0.51 -20.14
C PHE A 141 3.53 -1.24 -20.23
N GLY A 142 2.78 -1.04 -21.30
CA GLY A 142 1.55 -1.79 -21.55
C GLY A 142 1.77 -3.26 -21.96
N VAL A 143 3.00 -3.62 -22.36
CA VAL A 143 3.34 -4.98 -22.82
C VAL A 143 4.52 -5.61 -22.07
N LYS A 144 5.38 -4.80 -21.44
CA LYS A 144 6.55 -5.30 -20.70
C LYS A 144 6.29 -5.29 -19.19
N ASP A 145 6.42 -6.48 -18.61
CA ASP A 145 6.47 -6.62 -17.15
C ASP A 145 7.80 -6.10 -16.63
N ILE A 146 7.81 -5.62 -15.39
CA ILE A 146 9.01 -5.30 -14.63
C ILE A 146 9.41 -6.47 -13.73
N MET A 147 10.68 -6.52 -13.39
CA MET A 147 11.28 -7.50 -12.50
C MET A 147 11.96 -6.79 -11.34
N TYR A 148 11.56 -7.13 -10.13
CA TYR A 148 12.28 -6.77 -8.91
C TYR A 148 13.11 -7.96 -8.46
N SER A 149 14.42 -7.80 -8.38
CA SER A 149 15.30 -8.88 -7.92
C SER A 149 16.26 -8.40 -6.86
N ARG A 150 16.53 -9.23 -5.85
CA ARG A 150 17.51 -8.96 -4.81
C ARG A 150 17.92 -10.22 -4.04
N ARG A 151 19.03 -10.10 -3.35
CA ARG A 151 19.48 -11.06 -2.33
C ARG A 151 18.82 -10.71 -1.00
N VAL A 152 18.37 -11.73 -0.25
CA VAL A 152 17.84 -11.59 1.11
C VAL A 152 18.56 -12.55 2.04
N GLU A 153 19.12 -12.03 3.11
CA GLU A 153 19.86 -12.80 4.12
C GLU A 153 18.96 -13.83 4.83
N GLU A 154 19.55 -14.95 5.24
CA GLU A 154 18.81 -16.05 5.87
C GLU A 154 17.94 -15.62 7.07
N PRO A 155 18.43 -14.84 8.04
CA PRO A 155 17.61 -14.43 9.17
C PRO A 155 16.38 -13.60 8.75
N LYS A 156 16.51 -12.80 7.71
CA LYS A 156 15.45 -11.91 7.24
C LYS A 156 14.32 -12.68 6.52
N TRP A 157 14.69 -13.58 5.58
CA TRP A 157 13.65 -14.34 4.89
C TRP A 157 12.98 -15.37 5.81
N LYS A 158 13.70 -15.96 6.77
CA LYS A 158 13.11 -16.84 7.79
C LYS A 158 12.13 -16.09 8.68
N ALA A 159 12.50 -14.90 9.17
CA ALA A 159 11.59 -14.04 9.95
C ALA A 159 10.33 -13.67 9.15
N PHE A 160 10.49 -13.38 7.86
CA PHE A 160 9.36 -13.10 6.97
C PHE A 160 8.40 -14.30 6.86
N VAL A 161 8.92 -15.52 6.63
CA VAL A 161 8.11 -16.75 6.58
C VAL A 161 7.40 -17.00 7.90
N CYS A 162 8.12 -16.88 9.01
CA CYS A 162 7.57 -17.04 10.36
C CYS A 162 6.38 -16.08 10.57
N HIS A 163 6.54 -14.84 10.18
CA HIS A 163 5.49 -13.83 10.27
C HIS A 163 4.28 -14.14 9.36
N GLN A 164 4.52 -14.45 8.09
CA GLN A 164 3.45 -14.76 7.13
C GLN A 164 2.66 -16.03 7.48
N THR A 165 3.26 -16.92 8.25
CA THR A 165 2.62 -18.13 8.78
C THR A 165 2.07 -17.95 10.20
N GLU A 166 1.95 -16.71 10.69
CA GLU A 166 1.42 -16.37 12.01
C GLU A 166 2.15 -17.10 13.16
N GLY A 167 3.47 -17.28 13.03
CA GLY A 167 4.29 -17.94 14.04
C GLY A 167 4.04 -19.44 14.23
N ARG A 168 3.41 -20.11 13.25
CA ARG A 168 3.15 -21.57 13.32
C ARG A 168 4.43 -22.41 13.42
N LYS A 169 5.57 -21.83 13.01
CA LYS A 169 6.90 -22.43 13.15
C LYS A 169 7.82 -21.50 13.93
N ALA A 170 8.69 -22.06 14.77
CA ALA A 170 9.77 -21.30 15.34
C ALA A 170 10.77 -20.90 14.24
N LEU A 171 11.48 -19.79 14.43
CA LEU A 171 12.42 -19.25 13.44
C LEU A 171 13.44 -20.28 12.96
N ASP A 172 13.98 -21.08 13.90
CA ASP A 172 15.00 -22.11 13.62
C ASP A 172 14.44 -23.29 12.81
N ASP A 173 13.12 -23.52 12.86
CA ASP A 173 12.44 -24.60 12.14
C ASP A 173 12.00 -24.21 10.73
N VAL A 174 12.14 -22.93 10.36
CA VAL A 174 11.79 -22.44 9.03
C VAL A 174 12.83 -22.89 8.02
N THR A 175 12.34 -23.52 6.95
CA THR A 175 13.13 -24.06 5.85
C THR A 175 12.89 -23.33 4.54
N PHE A 176 13.77 -23.55 3.56
CA PHE A 176 13.56 -23.02 2.20
C PHE A 176 12.31 -23.61 1.51
N ALA A 177 11.87 -24.81 1.90
CA ALA A 177 10.61 -25.39 1.43
C ALA A 177 9.43 -24.53 1.88
N ASP A 178 9.42 -24.06 3.13
CA ASP A 178 8.37 -23.18 3.64
C ASP A 178 8.29 -21.85 2.87
N MET A 179 9.44 -21.29 2.50
CA MET A 179 9.48 -20.08 1.67
C MET A 179 8.91 -20.35 0.27
N LYS A 180 9.20 -21.51 -0.33
CA LYS A 180 8.61 -21.92 -1.62
C LYS A 180 7.10 -22.13 -1.53
N ASP A 181 6.64 -22.79 -0.47
CA ASP A 181 5.21 -23.04 -0.23
C ASP A 181 4.46 -21.71 -0.03
N LEU A 182 5.07 -20.74 0.66
CA LEU A 182 4.51 -19.41 0.86
C LEU A 182 4.29 -18.67 -0.46
N VAL A 183 5.22 -18.79 -1.41
CA VAL A 183 5.08 -18.21 -2.76
C VAL A 183 4.05 -18.97 -3.60
N GLY A 184 3.67 -20.17 -3.16
CA GLY A 184 2.57 -20.95 -3.74
C GLY A 184 2.77 -21.40 -5.18
N GLY A 185 4.00 -21.60 -5.65
CA GLY A 185 4.28 -21.96 -7.03
C GLY A 185 3.95 -20.86 -8.04
N SER A 186 3.86 -19.61 -7.59
CA SER A 186 3.61 -18.44 -8.44
C SER A 186 4.62 -18.39 -9.59
N VAL A 187 4.12 -18.38 -10.81
CA VAL A 187 4.95 -18.21 -12.03
C VAL A 187 5.59 -16.82 -12.11
N SER A 188 5.14 -15.89 -11.28
CA SER A 188 5.66 -14.53 -11.20
C SER A 188 6.87 -14.40 -10.26
N THR A 189 7.19 -15.42 -9.47
CA THR A 189 8.27 -15.34 -8.47
C THR A 189 9.20 -16.53 -8.60
N THR A 190 10.50 -16.26 -8.71
CA THR A 190 11.55 -17.27 -8.67
C THR A 190 12.38 -17.13 -7.40
N LEU A 191 12.76 -18.26 -6.82
CA LEU A 191 13.57 -18.35 -5.62
C LEU A 191 14.77 -19.25 -5.85
N GLN A 192 15.94 -18.80 -5.44
CA GLN A 192 17.19 -19.57 -5.43
C GLN A 192 17.81 -19.50 -4.05
N LEU A 193 18.12 -20.65 -3.46
CA LEU A 193 18.90 -20.74 -2.23
C LEU A 193 20.39 -20.71 -2.59
N ASN A 194 21.15 -19.85 -1.90
CA ASN A 194 22.59 -19.75 -2.03
C ASN A 194 23.30 -20.61 -0.98
N ASP A 195 24.59 -20.91 -1.20
CA ASP A 195 25.41 -21.72 -0.30
C ASP A 195 25.58 -21.14 1.11
N ASP A 196 25.43 -19.82 1.25
CA ASP A 196 25.50 -19.09 2.52
C ASP A 196 24.16 -19.00 3.27
N GLY A 197 23.12 -19.72 2.80
CA GLY A 197 21.78 -19.71 3.37
C GLY A 197 20.91 -18.52 2.95
N SER A 198 21.47 -17.50 2.29
CA SER A 198 20.67 -16.42 1.73
C SER A 198 19.83 -16.90 0.55
N ILE A 199 18.77 -16.17 0.21
CA ILE A 199 18.04 -16.41 -1.02
C ILE A 199 18.24 -15.27 -2.01
N HIS A 200 18.26 -15.61 -3.29
CA HIS A 200 17.98 -14.66 -4.36
C HIS A 200 16.54 -14.83 -4.80
N TYR A 201 15.77 -13.74 -4.79
CA TYR A 201 14.42 -13.77 -5.32
C TYR A 201 14.26 -12.77 -6.45
N ALA A 202 13.41 -13.13 -7.41
CA ALA A 202 12.99 -12.24 -8.48
C ALA A 202 11.46 -12.31 -8.62
N TYR A 203 10.82 -11.15 -8.57
CA TYR A 203 9.36 -11.00 -8.70
C TYR A 203 9.02 -10.22 -9.95
N ARG A 204 8.21 -10.84 -10.82
CA ARG A 204 7.74 -10.26 -12.08
C ARG A 204 6.30 -9.77 -11.91
N VAL A 205 6.04 -8.53 -12.31
CA VAL A 205 4.73 -7.90 -12.25
C VAL A 205 4.59 -6.86 -13.38
N GLY A 206 3.38 -6.64 -13.88
CA GLY A 206 3.11 -5.53 -14.78
C GLY A 206 3.46 -4.19 -14.13
N ALA A 207 4.17 -3.32 -14.84
CA ALA A 207 4.37 -1.95 -14.38
C ALA A 207 3.05 -1.18 -14.31
N VAL A 208 2.11 -1.60 -15.13
CA VAL A 208 0.72 -1.14 -15.19
C VAL A 208 -0.18 -2.38 -15.07
N HIS A 209 -1.22 -2.29 -14.26
CA HIS A 209 -2.08 -3.44 -13.98
C HIS A 209 -3.51 -3.02 -13.63
N PRO A 210 -4.49 -3.93 -13.78
CA PRO A 210 -5.83 -3.73 -13.24
C PRO A 210 -5.81 -3.54 -11.72
N THR A 211 -6.79 -2.82 -11.18
CA THR A 211 -6.91 -2.61 -9.75
C THR A 211 -7.88 -3.58 -9.09
N LEU A 212 -7.93 -3.57 -7.76
CA LEU A 212 -8.82 -4.39 -6.95
C LEU A 212 -10.30 -4.26 -7.40
N PHE A 213 -10.71 -3.06 -7.75
CA PHE A 213 -12.11 -2.72 -8.02
C PHE A 213 -12.49 -2.69 -9.52
N GLY A 214 -11.57 -2.97 -10.44
CA GLY A 214 -11.91 -2.94 -11.86
C GLY A 214 -10.76 -3.21 -12.80
N SER A 215 -11.08 -3.22 -14.10
CA SER A 215 -10.13 -3.53 -15.18
C SER A 215 -9.35 -2.31 -15.69
N ARG A 216 -9.65 -1.09 -15.20
CA ARG A 216 -8.89 0.09 -15.58
C ARG A 216 -7.45 -0.06 -15.14
N LEU A 217 -6.54 0.28 -16.03
CA LEU A 217 -5.10 0.12 -15.78
C LEU A 217 -4.57 1.27 -14.92
N SER A 218 -3.78 0.91 -13.93
CA SER A 218 -3.10 1.82 -13.01
C SER A 218 -1.59 1.66 -13.12
N TRP A 219 -0.85 2.76 -13.27
CA TRP A 219 0.59 2.79 -13.09
C TRP A 219 0.89 3.01 -11.60
N ALA A 220 0.68 1.97 -10.81
CA ALA A 220 0.92 1.95 -9.38
C ALA A 220 1.89 0.82 -9.05
N ASN A 221 3.08 1.15 -8.56
CA ASN A 221 4.16 0.20 -8.33
C ASN A 221 5.19 0.75 -7.34
N SER A 222 6.29 0.04 -7.11
CA SER A 222 7.34 0.43 -6.19
C SER A 222 8.68 0.72 -6.90
N VAL A 223 8.64 1.15 -8.17
CA VAL A 223 9.86 1.49 -8.94
C VAL A 223 10.63 2.64 -8.28
N PHE A 224 9.94 3.58 -7.64
CA PHE A 224 10.54 4.70 -6.90
C PHE A 224 10.50 4.50 -5.39
N GLY A 225 10.13 3.32 -4.95
CA GLY A 225 9.93 2.99 -3.54
C GLY A 225 11.22 2.89 -2.73
N PRO A 226 11.11 2.94 -1.41
CA PRO A 226 12.24 2.82 -0.50
C PRO A 226 12.74 1.37 -0.36
N SER A 227 13.97 1.25 0.16
CA SER A 227 14.59 -0.02 0.52
C SER A 227 15.37 0.16 1.83
N TYR A 228 14.66 0.18 2.96
CA TYR A 228 15.32 0.48 4.24
C TYR A 228 15.94 -0.72 4.93
N ASN A 229 15.24 -1.84 4.96
CA ASN A 229 15.62 -3.02 5.76
C ASN A 229 16.25 -4.14 4.94
N TYR A 230 16.33 -3.97 3.64
CA TYR A 230 16.80 -4.94 2.68
C TYR A 230 17.77 -4.29 1.69
N GLU A 231 18.56 -5.08 1.01
CA GLU A 231 19.26 -4.62 -0.17
C GLU A 231 18.27 -4.05 -1.18
N ALA A 232 18.61 -2.90 -1.80
CA ALA A 232 17.76 -2.31 -2.82
C ALA A 232 17.53 -3.30 -3.96
N PRO A 233 16.29 -3.50 -4.44
CA PRO A 233 16.07 -4.39 -5.55
C PRO A 233 16.72 -3.83 -6.82
N HIS A 234 17.33 -4.70 -7.61
CA HIS A 234 17.64 -4.40 -9.01
C HIS A 234 16.32 -4.48 -9.80
N ILE A 235 15.99 -3.41 -10.52
CA ILE A 235 14.71 -3.26 -11.22
C ILE A 235 15.00 -3.19 -12.73
N THR A 236 14.52 -4.17 -13.47
CA THR A 236 14.66 -4.28 -14.92
C THR A 236 13.31 -4.61 -15.56
N PHE A 237 13.25 -4.68 -16.88
CA PHE A 237 12.16 -5.43 -17.51
C PHE A 237 12.34 -6.94 -17.25
N ALA A 238 11.25 -7.69 -17.35
CA ALA A 238 11.25 -9.15 -17.13
C ALA A 238 12.09 -9.94 -18.15
N ASP A 239 12.42 -9.32 -19.30
CA ASP A 239 13.34 -9.87 -20.29
C ASP A 239 14.82 -9.62 -19.96
N GLY A 240 15.10 -8.98 -18.80
CA GLY A 240 16.45 -8.64 -18.34
C GLY A 240 17.02 -7.35 -18.92
N THR A 241 16.29 -6.65 -19.78
CA THR A 241 16.73 -5.35 -20.30
C THR A 241 16.48 -4.23 -19.28
N GLU A 242 17.39 -3.25 -19.27
CA GLU A 242 17.22 -2.06 -18.41
C GLU A 242 16.01 -1.23 -18.83
N ILE A 243 15.34 -0.62 -17.84
CA ILE A 243 14.29 0.36 -18.11
C ILE A 243 14.94 1.64 -18.63
N PRO A 244 14.55 2.17 -19.81
CA PRO A 244 15.13 3.39 -20.35
C PRO A 244 15.05 4.57 -19.39
N ALA A 245 16.16 5.29 -19.23
CA ALA A 245 16.26 6.39 -18.26
C ALA A 245 15.28 7.54 -18.57
N GLU A 246 14.98 7.77 -19.85
CA GLU A 246 14.01 8.75 -20.30
C GLU A 246 12.59 8.41 -19.84
N LEU A 247 12.18 7.13 -19.84
CA LEU A 247 10.89 6.71 -19.34
C LEU A 247 10.81 6.86 -17.81
N LEU A 248 11.87 6.49 -17.09
CA LEU A 248 11.92 6.73 -15.65
C LEU A 248 11.86 8.23 -15.30
N THR A 249 12.50 9.08 -16.10
CA THR A 249 12.45 10.53 -15.95
C THR A 249 11.04 11.07 -16.20
N GLU A 250 10.36 10.58 -17.23
CA GLU A 250 8.96 10.95 -17.50
C GLU A 250 8.07 10.61 -16.31
N PHE A 251 8.13 9.36 -15.81
CA PHE A 251 7.27 8.94 -14.70
C PHE A 251 7.63 9.64 -13.38
N ARG A 252 8.91 9.98 -13.12
CA ARG A 252 9.28 10.81 -11.96
C ARG A 252 8.60 12.18 -12.02
N ARG A 253 8.62 12.82 -13.20
CA ARG A 253 7.95 14.11 -13.40
C ARG A 253 6.44 13.98 -13.23
N LEU A 254 5.79 13.01 -13.89
CA LEU A 254 4.35 12.81 -13.81
C LEU A 254 3.90 12.52 -12.37
N THR A 255 4.62 11.65 -11.67
CA THR A 255 4.27 11.32 -10.29
C THR A 255 4.45 12.52 -9.36
N GLU A 256 5.48 13.34 -9.53
CA GLU A 256 5.64 14.56 -8.71
C GLU A 256 4.54 15.59 -9.01
N GLU A 257 4.20 15.80 -10.29
CA GLU A 257 3.15 16.75 -10.71
C GLU A 257 1.74 16.33 -10.25
N LEU A 258 1.48 15.02 -10.14
CA LEU A 258 0.17 14.45 -9.79
C LEU A 258 0.07 14.03 -8.32
N THR A 259 1.13 14.22 -7.55
CA THR A 259 1.15 13.91 -6.12
C THR A 259 0.35 14.93 -5.33
N GLU A 260 -0.50 14.43 -4.45
CA GLU A 260 -1.21 15.21 -3.44
C GLU A 260 -0.63 14.92 -2.05
N GLU A 261 -0.86 15.82 -1.11
CA GLU A 261 -0.35 15.70 0.25
C GLU A 261 -1.51 15.64 1.25
N LEU A 262 -1.45 14.69 2.16
CA LEU A 262 -2.39 14.64 3.26
C LEU A 262 -1.99 15.67 4.32
N ASP A 263 -2.83 16.69 4.48
CA ASP A 263 -2.68 17.73 5.51
C ASP A 263 -3.28 17.22 6.82
N TRP A 264 -2.48 16.42 7.53
CA TRP A 264 -2.91 15.71 8.72
C TRP A 264 -3.42 16.63 9.82
N GLN A 265 -4.52 16.22 10.46
CA GLN A 265 -5.00 16.73 11.74
C GLN A 265 -5.02 15.59 12.77
N ASP A 266 -4.95 15.94 14.06
CA ASP A 266 -5.05 14.95 15.12
C ASP A 266 -6.37 14.17 15.02
N GLY A 267 -6.28 12.86 15.04
CA GLY A 267 -7.42 11.96 14.90
C GLY A 267 -7.82 11.61 13.46
N ASP A 268 -7.14 12.14 12.43
CA ASP A 268 -7.42 11.74 11.04
C ASP A 268 -7.09 10.27 10.80
N VAL A 269 -7.94 9.62 9.99
CA VAL A 269 -7.66 8.28 9.45
C VAL A 269 -7.67 8.33 7.93
N ALA A 270 -6.67 7.76 7.29
CA ALA A 270 -6.67 7.56 5.83
C ALA A 270 -6.79 6.09 5.48
N LEU A 271 -7.57 5.81 4.43
CA LEU A 271 -7.70 4.50 3.79
C LEU A 271 -7.32 4.62 2.32
N ILE A 272 -6.43 3.76 1.86
CA ILE A 272 -5.86 3.80 0.52
C ILE A 272 -6.04 2.44 -0.16
N ASP A 273 -6.56 2.44 -1.40
CA ASP A 273 -6.50 1.29 -2.32
C ASP A 273 -5.04 1.11 -2.77
N ASN A 274 -4.35 0.16 -2.17
CA ASN A 274 -2.93 -0.13 -2.42
C ASN A 274 -2.69 -0.77 -3.80
N THR A 275 -3.74 -1.05 -4.57
CA THR A 275 -3.62 -1.53 -5.96
C THR A 275 -3.71 -0.39 -6.98
N ARG A 276 -4.11 0.81 -6.54
CA ARG A 276 -4.35 1.96 -7.39
C ARG A 276 -3.51 3.18 -7.03
N VAL A 277 -3.37 3.47 -5.73
CA VAL A 277 -2.79 4.70 -5.23
C VAL A 277 -1.47 4.42 -4.54
N MET A 278 -0.40 4.94 -5.12
CA MET A 278 0.91 4.94 -4.48
C MET A 278 0.92 5.96 -3.35
N HIS A 279 1.66 5.68 -2.31
CA HIS A 279 1.89 6.62 -1.23
C HIS A 279 3.38 6.77 -0.91
N GLY A 280 3.69 7.82 -0.18
CA GLY A 280 5.03 8.14 0.26
C GLY A 280 5.01 9.15 1.40
N ARG A 281 6.12 9.83 1.62
CA ARG A 281 6.24 10.82 2.69
C ARG A 281 7.24 11.90 2.33
N ARG A 282 6.89 13.15 2.55
CA ARG A 282 7.87 14.24 2.55
C ARG A 282 8.84 14.11 3.73
N GLU A 283 9.94 14.83 3.68
CA GLU A 283 10.90 14.87 4.79
C GLU A 283 10.20 15.26 6.10
N ILE A 284 10.58 14.59 7.19
CA ILE A 284 10.06 14.89 8.54
C ILE A 284 10.87 16.07 9.09
N LEU A 285 10.23 17.23 9.13
CA LEU A 285 10.78 18.47 9.69
C LEU A 285 10.49 18.61 11.18
N ASP A 286 9.33 18.09 11.60
CA ASP A 286 8.91 18.03 12.99
C ASP A 286 8.72 16.58 13.43
N THR A 287 9.53 16.14 14.37
CA THR A 287 9.51 14.78 14.91
C THR A 287 8.47 14.57 16.01
N ASP A 288 7.85 15.65 16.52
CA ASP A 288 6.78 15.58 17.50
C ASP A 288 5.44 15.23 16.84
N ARG A 289 5.42 14.07 16.24
CA ARG A 289 4.28 13.50 15.54
C ARG A 289 4.10 12.03 15.87
N THR A 290 2.88 11.52 15.74
CA THR A 290 2.60 10.09 15.88
C THR A 290 1.64 9.65 14.78
N ILE A 291 2.16 8.84 13.84
CA ILE A 291 1.38 8.21 12.79
C ILE A 291 1.52 6.70 12.94
N TYR A 292 0.40 6.00 12.88
CA TYR A 292 0.35 4.55 12.79
C TYR A 292 -0.06 4.14 11.38
N ASN A 293 0.40 2.98 10.95
CA ASN A 293 0.01 2.36 9.71
C ASN A 293 -0.54 0.95 9.99
N ALA A 294 -1.49 0.51 9.18
CA ALA A 294 -1.94 -0.86 9.13
C ALA A 294 -2.06 -1.30 7.67
N GLN A 295 -1.97 -2.59 7.42
CA GLN A 295 -2.04 -3.18 6.09
C GLN A 295 -2.97 -4.38 6.13
N SER A 296 -3.84 -4.54 5.14
CA SER A 296 -4.79 -5.64 5.16
C SER A 296 -5.26 -6.07 3.77
N TYR A 297 -5.82 -7.26 3.71
CA TYR A 297 -6.56 -7.75 2.55
C TYR A 297 -8.04 -7.48 2.76
N LEU A 298 -8.69 -6.90 1.75
CA LEU A 298 -10.11 -6.57 1.78
C LEU A 298 -10.96 -7.82 2.02
N ASP A 299 -12.04 -7.66 2.77
CA ASP A 299 -13.03 -8.73 2.91
C ASP A 299 -13.66 -9.05 1.55
N PRO A 300 -13.59 -10.32 1.08
CA PRO A 300 -14.15 -10.71 -0.20
C PRO A 300 -15.64 -10.43 -0.35
N ALA A 301 -16.41 -10.44 0.76
CA ALA A 301 -17.83 -10.11 0.72
C ALA A 301 -18.07 -8.62 0.40
N LEU A 302 -17.24 -7.72 0.94
CA LEU A 302 -17.30 -6.30 0.61
C LEU A 302 -16.89 -6.05 -0.85
N LEU A 303 -15.86 -6.74 -1.34
CA LEU A 303 -15.46 -6.66 -2.73
C LEU A 303 -16.58 -7.13 -3.68
N ALA A 304 -17.24 -8.25 -3.36
CA ALA A 304 -18.36 -8.76 -4.13
C ALA A 304 -19.53 -7.76 -4.16
N ALA A 305 -19.90 -7.19 -3.01
CA ALA A 305 -20.97 -6.19 -2.92
C ALA A 305 -20.72 -4.97 -3.81
N VAL A 306 -19.47 -4.46 -3.87
CA VAL A 306 -19.10 -3.34 -4.76
C VAL A 306 -19.20 -3.73 -6.22
N ARG A 307 -18.74 -4.93 -6.61
CA ARG A 307 -18.77 -5.41 -7.98
C ARG A 307 -20.22 -5.62 -8.47
N ASP A 308 -21.07 -6.20 -7.64
CA ASP A 308 -22.48 -6.42 -7.94
C ASP A 308 -23.25 -5.10 -8.07
N GLY A 309 -22.99 -4.13 -7.19
CA GLY A 309 -23.57 -2.80 -7.26
C GLY A 309 -23.20 -2.05 -8.55
N ARG A 310 -21.95 -2.19 -9.01
CA ARG A 310 -21.47 -1.59 -10.27
C ARG A 310 -21.99 -2.30 -11.54
N ALA A 311 -22.27 -3.59 -11.46
CA ALA A 311 -22.84 -4.34 -12.58
C ALA A 311 -24.32 -4.01 -12.83
N GLN A 312 -25.01 -3.40 -11.85
CA GLN A 312 -26.42 -3.00 -11.92
C GLN A 312 -26.63 -1.51 -12.25
N ALA A 313 -25.57 -0.70 -12.23
CA ALA A 313 -25.57 0.73 -12.52
C ALA A 313 -25.16 1.02 -13.98
#